data_3b877b7432c2032929f648180b664925
#
_entry.id   3b877b7432c2032929f648180b664925
#
_cell.length_a   1.000
_cell.length_b   1.000
_cell.length_c   1.000
_cell.angle_alpha   90.00
_cell.angle_beta   90.00
_cell.angle_gamma   90.00
#
_symmetry.space_group_name_H-M   'P 1'
#
loop_
_entity.id
_entity.type
_entity.pdbx_description
1 polymer ?
#
loop_
_entity_poly.entity_id
_entity_poly.type
_entity_poly.pdbx_seq_one_letter_code
_entity_poly.pdbx_strand_id
1 'polypeptide(L)'
;MNAELIAVGTELLLGDTINTDAAAVARLLSELGINVYWQTVVGDNRARLEQAVQLARTRADLIITTGGLGPTCDDLTKEVVAGAFGIPLTLNRAEEDRLRGLYRERGIYMTENHLQQVMLPRGCTVLQNDWGTAPACAFEADGCLVIMLPGPPLECEPLLRYRVRPLLAARGDGIIVSHSVKIFGIGEGTMEYQLRDLMNEMQNPTLAPYAKEGECLVRVTAKAATEAEAEEMIAPCVARVQRELGAFAYGVDTPNIETCAAELLLAQHKTIAVADSCTGGLLGDLLTNVPGASAVFSGGIIAYNDETKIRLLDVDPALIARCGVVSPEVAAAMAEHVRAAFGTDLALSITGLAGPGGDGVHTVGTLFVALATPDGTFHRTLHKDKWGRVRIKHAAANHAFDMVRRYLTGLPVEMEENR
;
A
#
# COMPACT_ATOMS: atom_id res chain seq x y z
N MET A 1 2.23 25.06 -8.98
CA MET A 1 2.83 24.29 -10.09
C MET A 1 1.87 23.17 -10.47
N ASN A 2 1.57 23.01 -11.76
CA ASN A 2 0.71 21.96 -12.27
C ASN A 2 1.57 20.97 -13.06
N ALA A 3 1.41 19.69 -12.77
CA ALA A 3 2.18 18.63 -13.43
C ALA A 3 1.29 17.75 -14.31
N GLU A 4 1.87 17.26 -15.40
CA GLU A 4 1.35 16.16 -16.21
C GLU A 4 2.32 14.98 -16.20
N LEU A 5 1.79 13.76 -16.00
CA LEU A 5 2.56 12.55 -16.06
C LEU A 5 2.32 11.86 -17.40
N ILE A 6 3.41 11.43 -18.06
CA ILE A 6 3.34 10.68 -19.33
C ILE A 6 4.09 9.37 -19.15
N ALA A 7 3.36 8.26 -19.05
CA ALA A 7 3.95 6.93 -18.99
C ALA A 7 4.09 6.37 -20.42
N VAL A 8 5.28 5.91 -20.75
CA VAL A 8 5.63 5.39 -22.09
C VAL A 8 5.89 3.89 -21.97
N GLY A 9 5.10 3.08 -22.66
CA GLY A 9 5.22 1.64 -22.70
C GLY A 9 3.97 1.00 -23.28
N THR A 10 4.14 0.17 -24.28
CA THR A 10 3.04 -0.54 -24.95
C THR A 10 2.40 -1.58 -24.02
N GLU A 11 3.17 -2.21 -23.14
CA GLU A 11 2.71 -3.17 -22.12
C GLU A 11 1.72 -2.55 -21.11
N LEU A 12 1.87 -1.22 -20.84
CA LEU A 12 0.92 -0.49 -19.99
C LEU A 12 -0.45 -0.32 -20.67
N LEU A 13 -0.47 -0.09 -21.98
CA LEU A 13 -1.72 0.02 -22.77
C LEU A 13 -2.42 -1.33 -22.93
N LEU A 14 -1.66 -2.41 -23.04
CA LEU A 14 -2.20 -3.77 -23.15
C LEU A 14 -2.71 -4.32 -21.81
N GLY A 15 -2.33 -3.68 -20.69
CA GLY A 15 -2.69 -4.15 -19.37
C GLY A 15 -1.83 -5.30 -18.85
N ASP A 16 -0.73 -5.62 -19.54
CA ASP A 16 0.22 -6.65 -19.12
C ASP A 16 0.99 -6.23 -17.86
N THR A 17 1.16 -4.90 -17.67
CA THR A 17 1.84 -4.31 -16.52
C THR A 17 0.98 -3.22 -15.90
N ILE A 18 0.87 -3.23 -14.56
CA ILE A 18 0.22 -2.15 -13.81
C ILE A 18 1.18 -0.97 -13.70
N ASN A 19 0.71 0.23 -14.04
CA ASN A 19 1.47 1.46 -13.95
C ASN A 19 1.68 1.92 -12.48
N THR A 20 2.61 1.30 -11.79
CA THR A 20 2.97 1.65 -10.39
C THR A 20 3.80 2.92 -10.31
N ASP A 21 4.57 3.24 -11.35
CA ASP A 21 5.42 4.42 -11.40
C ASP A 21 4.60 5.70 -11.40
N ALA A 22 3.53 5.79 -12.21
CA ALA A 22 2.65 6.94 -12.19
C ALA A 22 2.02 7.16 -10.80
N ALA A 23 1.67 6.09 -10.10
CA ALA A 23 1.17 6.18 -8.72
C ALA A 23 2.25 6.67 -7.75
N ALA A 24 3.50 6.24 -7.90
CA ALA A 24 4.62 6.69 -7.07
C ALA A 24 4.95 8.16 -7.32
N VAL A 25 5.01 8.58 -8.60
CA VAL A 25 5.20 9.99 -8.98
C VAL A 25 4.08 10.87 -8.44
N ALA A 26 2.82 10.46 -8.62
CA ALA A 26 1.66 11.24 -8.15
C ALA A 26 1.66 11.41 -6.62
N ARG A 27 2.05 10.38 -5.86
CA ARG A 27 2.22 10.47 -4.40
C ARG A 27 3.30 11.49 -4.04
N LEU A 28 4.48 11.41 -4.66
CA LEU A 28 5.57 12.35 -4.42
C LEU A 28 5.14 13.79 -4.73
N LEU A 29 4.48 14.02 -5.85
CA LEU A 29 4.02 15.37 -6.24
C LEU A 29 2.96 15.90 -5.28
N SER A 30 2.05 15.04 -4.82
CA SER A 30 1.06 15.39 -3.81
C SER A 30 1.72 15.80 -2.49
N GLU A 31 2.78 15.10 -2.04
CA GLU A 31 3.56 15.45 -0.85
C GLU A 31 4.29 16.80 -1.00
N LEU A 32 4.66 17.18 -2.22
CA LEU A 32 5.34 18.44 -2.54
C LEU A 32 4.37 19.58 -2.91
N GLY A 33 3.06 19.36 -2.82
CA GLY A 33 2.07 20.38 -3.16
C GLY A 33 1.95 20.71 -4.63
N ILE A 34 2.38 19.80 -5.48
CA ILE A 34 2.32 19.93 -6.92
C ILE A 34 1.05 19.24 -7.42
N ASN A 35 0.18 19.98 -8.09
CA ASN A 35 -1.07 19.42 -8.59
C ASN A 35 -0.83 18.53 -9.81
N VAL A 36 -1.47 17.37 -9.84
CA VAL A 36 -1.50 16.47 -11.00
C VAL A 36 -2.94 16.41 -11.51
N TYR A 37 -3.20 16.99 -12.66
CA TYR A 37 -4.54 16.98 -13.27
C TYR A 37 -4.65 15.97 -14.41
N TRP A 38 -3.53 15.57 -15.01
CA TRP A 38 -3.52 14.64 -16.14
C TRP A 38 -2.44 13.59 -16.00
N GLN A 39 -2.84 12.37 -16.30
CA GLN A 39 -1.95 11.22 -16.48
C GLN A 39 -2.25 10.60 -17.84
N THR A 40 -1.25 10.56 -18.69
CA THR A 40 -1.34 10.06 -20.07
C THR A 40 -0.50 8.79 -20.19
N VAL A 41 -1.03 7.73 -20.78
CA VAL A 41 -0.28 6.52 -21.13
C VAL A 41 -0.14 6.47 -22.65
N VAL A 42 1.08 6.29 -23.13
CA VAL A 42 1.39 6.23 -24.58
C VAL A 42 2.21 4.99 -24.86
N GLY A 43 1.85 4.24 -25.91
CA GLY A 43 2.71 3.16 -26.40
C GLY A 43 3.97 3.70 -27.08
N ASP A 44 4.93 2.81 -27.33
CA ASP A 44 6.24 3.12 -27.93
C ASP A 44 6.11 3.57 -29.40
N ASN A 45 5.55 4.76 -29.57
CA ASN A 45 5.26 5.35 -30.87
C ASN A 45 5.60 6.85 -30.87
N ARG A 46 6.54 7.22 -31.75
CA ARG A 46 7.04 8.59 -31.89
C ARG A 46 5.93 9.64 -32.02
N ALA A 47 5.03 9.46 -32.98
CA ALA A 47 4.03 10.48 -33.29
C ALA A 47 3.01 10.66 -32.14
N ARG A 48 2.62 9.57 -31.49
CA ARG A 48 1.70 9.64 -30.34
C ARG A 48 2.36 10.28 -29.12
N LEU A 49 3.61 9.93 -28.84
CA LEU A 49 4.36 10.55 -27.74
C LEU A 49 4.59 12.05 -28.00
N GLU A 50 4.94 12.44 -29.22
CA GLU A 50 5.09 13.83 -29.61
C GLU A 50 3.78 14.61 -29.40
N GLN A 51 2.65 14.09 -29.82
CA GLN A 51 1.34 14.70 -29.60
C GLN A 51 1.04 14.87 -28.09
N ALA A 52 1.31 13.84 -27.28
CA ALA A 52 1.10 13.90 -25.84
C ALA A 52 1.97 14.99 -25.18
N VAL A 53 3.25 15.05 -25.56
CA VAL A 53 4.18 16.08 -25.05
C VAL A 53 3.76 17.49 -25.49
N GLN A 54 3.38 17.68 -26.74
CA GLN A 54 2.91 18.99 -27.25
C GLN A 54 1.65 19.43 -26.50
N LEU A 55 0.71 18.54 -26.20
CA LEU A 55 -0.47 18.86 -25.43
C LEU A 55 -0.10 19.20 -23.97
N ALA A 56 0.76 18.43 -23.33
CA ALA A 56 1.21 18.67 -21.96
C ALA A 56 1.88 20.04 -21.81
N ARG A 57 2.70 20.47 -22.77
CA ARG A 57 3.33 21.81 -22.81
C ARG A 57 2.35 22.97 -22.75
N THR A 58 1.11 22.78 -23.20
CA THR A 58 0.10 23.86 -23.19
C THR A 58 -0.58 24.06 -21.85
N ARG A 59 -0.40 23.12 -20.89
CA ARG A 59 -1.23 23.07 -19.68
C ARG A 59 -0.50 22.66 -18.40
N ALA A 60 0.80 22.34 -18.49
CA ALA A 60 1.59 21.92 -17.33
C ALA A 60 2.89 22.71 -17.21
N ASP A 61 3.23 23.07 -15.97
CA ASP A 61 4.51 23.72 -15.61
C ASP A 61 5.62 22.66 -15.39
N LEU A 62 5.20 21.41 -15.18
CA LEU A 62 6.07 20.24 -14.93
C LEU A 62 5.56 19.06 -15.75
N ILE A 63 6.43 18.47 -16.56
CA ILE A 63 6.15 17.23 -17.27
C ILE A 63 7.10 16.15 -16.72
N ILE A 64 6.55 15.04 -16.23
CA ILE A 64 7.36 13.88 -15.82
C ILE A 64 7.02 12.73 -16.73
N THR A 65 8.03 12.15 -17.40
CA THR A 65 7.86 10.93 -18.17
C THR A 65 8.48 9.73 -17.45
N THR A 66 7.87 8.55 -17.58
CA THR A 66 8.42 7.26 -17.14
C THR A 66 8.46 6.30 -18.30
N GLY A 67 9.57 5.55 -18.46
CA GLY A 67 9.76 4.58 -19.54
C GLY A 67 10.44 5.13 -20.80
N GLY A 68 10.87 4.21 -21.66
CA GLY A 68 11.49 4.50 -22.97
C GLY A 68 12.88 5.17 -22.91
N LEU A 69 13.67 4.90 -21.84
CA LEU A 69 15.06 5.40 -21.71
C LEU A 69 16.13 4.33 -21.95
N GLY A 70 15.74 3.12 -22.26
CA GLY A 70 16.61 1.97 -22.45
C GLY A 70 17.44 2.03 -23.72
N PRO A 71 18.11 0.88 -24.09
CA PRO A 71 19.00 0.81 -25.24
C PRO A 71 18.31 0.25 -26.50
N THR A 72 17.02 -0.04 -26.46
CA THR A 72 16.31 -0.69 -27.57
C THR A 72 15.78 0.33 -28.60
N CYS A 73 15.42 -0.10 -29.78
CA CYS A 73 15.00 0.80 -30.85
C CYS A 73 13.62 1.45 -30.61
N ASP A 74 12.86 0.95 -29.68
CA ASP A 74 11.59 1.45 -29.20
C ASP A 74 11.72 2.42 -28.03
N ASP A 75 12.91 2.56 -27.42
CA ASP A 75 13.22 3.55 -26.39
C ASP A 75 13.40 4.97 -26.97
N LEU A 76 12.29 5.62 -27.30
CA LEU A 76 12.25 6.88 -28.04
C LEU A 76 12.05 8.12 -27.15
N THR A 77 11.82 7.94 -25.85
CA THR A 77 11.37 9.04 -24.95
C THR A 77 12.29 10.24 -24.97
N LYS A 78 13.60 10.07 -24.81
CA LYS A 78 14.55 11.20 -24.78
C LYS A 78 14.57 11.98 -26.09
N GLU A 79 14.59 11.27 -27.21
CA GLU A 79 14.63 11.90 -28.53
C GLU A 79 13.35 12.70 -28.81
N VAL A 80 12.20 12.10 -28.54
CA VAL A 80 10.90 12.74 -28.82
C VAL A 80 10.66 13.92 -27.87
N VAL A 81 10.88 13.71 -26.59
CA VAL A 81 10.61 14.76 -25.58
C VAL A 81 11.56 15.94 -25.75
N ALA A 82 12.89 15.70 -25.86
CA ALA A 82 13.85 16.78 -26.11
C ALA A 82 13.60 17.47 -27.46
N GLY A 83 13.27 16.70 -28.50
CA GLY A 83 12.94 17.23 -29.82
C GLY A 83 11.70 18.14 -29.83
N ALA A 84 10.68 17.83 -29.04
CA ALA A 84 9.48 18.65 -28.86
C ALA A 84 9.81 20.05 -28.30
N PHE A 85 10.91 20.19 -27.56
CA PHE A 85 11.43 21.46 -27.03
C PHE A 85 12.62 22.01 -27.86
N GLY A 86 12.92 21.43 -29.02
CA GLY A 86 14.02 21.89 -29.89
C GLY A 86 15.43 21.63 -29.29
N ILE A 87 15.56 20.75 -28.31
CA ILE A 87 16.82 20.47 -27.62
C ILE A 87 17.48 19.24 -28.26
N PRO A 88 18.69 19.35 -28.82
CA PRO A 88 19.40 18.21 -29.40
C PRO A 88 19.94 17.29 -28.30
N LEU A 89 19.98 15.98 -28.58
CA LEU A 89 20.69 15.02 -27.74
C LEU A 89 22.20 15.12 -28.00
N THR A 90 22.98 14.99 -26.93
CA THR A 90 24.44 14.96 -26.97
C THR A 90 24.98 13.84 -26.09
N LEU A 91 26.10 13.26 -26.49
CA LEU A 91 26.75 12.23 -25.70
C LEU A 91 27.29 12.81 -24.38
N ASN A 92 26.80 12.25 -23.26
CA ASN A 92 27.33 12.58 -21.93
C ASN A 92 28.50 11.65 -21.59
N ARG A 93 29.73 12.18 -21.61
CA ARG A 93 30.95 11.39 -21.39
C ARG A 93 31.03 10.81 -20.00
N ALA A 94 30.61 11.53 -18.95
CA ALA A 94 30.66 11.05 -17.58
C ALA A 94 29.73 9.82 -17.41
N GLU A 95 28.50 9.90 -17.97
CA GLU A 95 27.57 8.77 -17.96
C GLU A 95 28.02 7.62 -18.87
N GLU A 96 28.70 7.89 -19.98
CA GLU A 96 29.32 6.85 -20.80
C GLU A 96 30.37 6.07 -19.98
N ASP A 97 31.28 6.78 -19.29
CA ASP A 97 32.32 6.16 -18.47
C ASP A 97 31.72 5.33 -17.32
N ARG A 98 30.66 5.85 -16.67
CA ARG A 98 29.89 5.14 -15.64
C ARG A 98 29.27 3.87 -16.21
N LEU A 99 28.60 3.98 -17.33
CA LEU A 99 27.92 2.85 -17.98
C LEU A 99 28.92 1.76 -18.37
N ARG A 100 30.05 2.13 -18.99
CA ARG A 100 31.13 1.20 -19.35
C ARG A 100 31.74 0.53 -18.10
N GLY A 101 31.86 1.26 -16.99
CA GLY A 101 32.29 0.71 -15.70
C GLY A 101 31.33 -0.36 -15.19
N LEU A 102 30.02 -0.07 -15.15
CA LEU A 102 28.98 -1.01 -14.72
C LEU A 102 28.96 -2.31 -15.53
N TYR A 103 29.07 -2.20 -16.86
CA TYR A 103 29.06 -3.38 -17.75
C TYR A 103 30.32 -4.23 -17.52
N ARG A 104 31.47 -3.60 -17.29
CA ARG A 104 32.73 -4.29 -16.98
C ARG A 104 32.66 -5.02 -15.64
N GLU A 105 32.15 -4.38 -14.61
CA GLU A 105 32.00 -4.97 -13.27
C GLU A 105 31.05 -6.17 -13.27
N ARG A 106 29.99 -6.10 -14.07
CA ARG A 106 29.02 -7.20 -14.23
C ARG A 106 29.48 -8.30 -15.18
N GLY A 107 30.62 -8.14 -15.84
CA GLY A 107 31.10 -9.10 -16.86
C GLY A 107 30.21 -9.22 -18.08
N ILE A 108 29.42 -8.19 -18.41
CA ILE A 108 28.47 -8.19 -19.52
C ILE A 108 29.08 -7.41 -20.69
N TYR A 109 28.92 -7.94 -21.89
CA TYR A 109 29.39 -7.26 -23.10
C TYR A 109 28.47 -6.05 -23.44
N MET A 110 29.06 -4.88 -23.58
CA MET A 110 28.36 -3.66 -23.97
C MET A 110 28.39 -3.49 -25.50
N THR A 111 27.21 -3.43 -26.11
CA THR A 111 27.03 -3.17 -27.54
C THR A 111 26.85 -1.67 -27.82
N GLU A 112 26.97 -1.24 -29.08
CA GLU A 112 26.88 0.19 -29.45
C GLU A 112 25.51 0.81 -29.15
N ASN A 113 24.42 0.04 -29.24
CA ASN A 113 23.09 0.53 -28.93
C ASN A 113 22.94 0.96 -27.46
N HIS A 114 23.72 0.42 -26.54
CA HIS A 114 23.72 0.89 -25.14
C HIS A 114 24.15 2.35 -24.99
N LEU A 115 24.92 2.89 -25.94
CA LEU A 115 25.29 4.31 -25.95
C LEU A 115 24.08 5.26 -26.10
N GLN A 116 22.98 4.76 -26.66
CA GLN A 116 21.72 5.52 -26.69
C GLN A 116 21.26 5.95 -25.31
N GLN A 117 21.52 5.14 -24.27
CA GLN A 117 21.12 5.48 -22.90
C GLN A 117 21.79 6.74 -22.39
N VAL A 118 23.00 7.03 -22.81
CA VAL A 118 23.82 8.18 -22.38
C VAL A 118 23.81 9.35 -23.38
N MET A 119 23.00 9.26 -24.42
CA MET A 119 22.60 10.41 -25.24
C MET A 119 21.54 11.18 -24.48
N LEU A 120 21.92 12.36 -23.98
CA LEU A 120 21.06 13.20 -23.10
C LEU A 120 20.77 14.55 -23.73
N PRO A 121 19.66 15.21 -23.37
CA PRO A 121 19.37 16.57 -23.81
C PRO A 121 20.51 17.52 -23.46
N ARG A 122 20.95 18.33 -24.41
CA ARG A 122 22.04 19.25 -24.19
C ARG A 122 21.74 20.22 -23.04
N GLY A 123 22.64 20.27 -22.04
CA GLY A 123 22.51 21.16 -20.90
C GLY A 123 21.54 20.65 -19.80
N CYS A 124 21.04 19.44 -19.90
CA CYS A 124 20.20 18.87 -18.85
C CYS A 124 20.98 18.64 -17.54
N THR A 125 20.25 18.64 -16.44
CA THR A 125 20.74 18.11 -15.16
C THR A 125 20.60 16.58 -15.21
N VAL A 126 21.73 15.87 -15.06
CA VAL A 126 21.74 14.41 -14.97
C VAL A 126 21.29 13.98 -13.58
N LEU A 127 20.30 13.12 -13.52
CA LEU A 127 19.86 12.45 -12.31
C LEU A 127 20.43 11.03 -12.33
N GLN A 128 21.61 10.86 -11.74
CA GLN A 128 22.34 9.61 -11.78
C GLN A 128 21.51 8.45 -11.26
N ASN A 129 21.45 7.37 -12.02
CA ASN A 129 20.75 6.14 -11.66
C ASN A 129 21.73 5.12 -11.06
N ASP A 130 21.71 5.00 -9.75
CA ASP A 130 22.58 4.06 -9.02
C ASP A 130 21.98 2.63 -8.99
N TRP A 131 20.75 2.47 -9.43
CA TRP A 131 19.98 1.21 -9.39
C TRP A 131 19.84 0.55 -10.77
N GLY A 132 20.20 1.27 -11.83
CA GLY A 132 20.10 0.77 -13.21
C GLY A 132 21.12 1.37 -14.15
N THR A 133 20.92 1.13 -15.45
CA THR A 133 21.85 1.54 -16.50
C THR A 133 21.50 2.89 -17.12
N ALA A 134 20.23 3.17 -17.32
CA ALA A 134 19.75 4.40 -17.96
C ALA A 134 19.71 5.56 -16.96
N PRO A 135 20.48 6.65 -17.14
CA PRO A 135 20.38 7.82 -16.31
C PRO A 135 19.03 8.51 -16.54
N ALA A 136 18.45 9.03 -15.49
CA ALA A 136 17.36 9.99 -15.58
C ALA A 136 17.91 11.38 -15.83
N CYS A 137 17.10 12.31 -16.33
CA CYS A 137 17.54 13.67 -16.56
C CYS A 137 16.41 14.68 -16.43
N ALA A 138 16.77 15.94 -16.16
CA ALA A 138 15.85 17.06 -16.08
C ALA A 138 16.38 18.24 -16.88
N PHE A 139 15.47 18.97 -17.55
CA PHE A 139 15.79 20.23 -18.21
C PHE A 139 14.63 21.21 -18.11
N GLU A 140 14.93 22.51 -18.28
CA GLU A 140 13.92 23.56 -18.37
C GLU A 140 13.92 24.17 -19.78
N ALA A 141 12.73 24.30 -20.35
CA ALA A 141 12.52 24.99 -21.60
C ALA A 141 11.10 25.56 -21.67
N ASP A 142 10.93 26.74 -22.25
CA ASP A 142 9.64 27.42 -22.46
C ASP A 142 8.81 27.57 -21.17
N GLY A 143 9.48 27.74 -20.01
CA GLY A 143 8.82 27.85 -18.70
C GLY A 143 8.32 26.52 -18.12
N CYS A 144 8.61 25.40 -18.77
CA CYS A 144 8.26 24.06 -18.32
C CYS A 144 9.51 23.30 -17.84
N LEU A 145 9.43 22.69 -16.67
CA LEU A 145 10.40 21.70 -16.18
C LEU A 145 10.02 20.32 -16.71
N VAL A 146 10.97 19.66 -17.35
CA VAL A 146 10.78 18.28 -17.86
C VAL A 146 11.70 17.34 -17.12
N ILE A 147 11.17 16.25 -16.59
CA ILE A 147 11.94 15.19 -15.92
C ILE A 147 11.64 13.86 -16.62
N MET A 148 12.67 13.15 -17.03
CA MET A 148 12.54 11.85 -17.70
C MET A 148 13.15 10.76 -16.81
N LEU A 149 12.34 9.74 -16.49
CA LEU A 149 12.67 8.63 -15.58
C LEU A 149 12.62 7.29 -16.33
N PRO A 150 13.41 6.29 -15.93
CA PRO A 150 13.30 4.93 -16.45
C PRO A 150 11.99 4.28 -16.03
N GLY A 151 11.56 3.23 -16.76
CA GLY A 151 10.31 2.51 -16.51
C GLY A 151 10.35 1.43 -15.41
N PRO A 152 11.47 0.73 -15.16
CA PRO A 152 11.47 -0.29 -14.11
C PRO A 152 11.24 0.33 -12.72
N PRO A 153 10.23 -0.14 -11.93
CA PRO A 153 9.91 0.43 -10.61
C PRO A 153 11.09 0.40 -9.64
N LEU A 154 11.94 -0.63 -9.70
CA LEU A 154 13.16 -0.74 -8.88
C LEU A 154 14.20 0.35 -9.17
N GLU A 155 14.11 1.04 -10.31
CA GLU A 155 14.94 2.19 -10.67
C GLU A 155 14.19 3.49 -10.44
N CYS A 156 12.92 3.55 -10.88
CA CYS A 156 12.07 4.75 -10.82
C CYS A 156 11.83 5.23 -9.38
N GLU A 157 11.40 4.35 -8.48
CA GLU A 157 11.07 4.71 -7.10
C GLU A 157 12.26 5.31 -6.33
N PRO A 158 13.46 4.70 -6.30
CA PRO A 158 14.59 5.32 -5.63
C PRO A 158 15.06 6.61 -6.33
N LEU A 159 14.99 6.73 -7.66
CA LEU A 159 15.27 7.99 -8.35
C LEU A 159 14.30 9.10 -7.91
N LEU A 160 13.02 8.79 -7.79
CA LEU A 160 12.02 9.73 -7.25
C LEU A 160 12.40 10.19 -5.86
N ARG A 161 12.73 9.25 -4.97
CA ARG A 161 13.04 9.54 -3.57
C ARG A 161 14.32 10.34 -3.39
N TYR A 162 15.41 9.95 -4.06
CA TYR A 162 16.74 10.45 -3.77
C TYR A 162 17.21 11.54 -4.74
N ARG A 163 16.59 11.69 -5.91
CA ARG A 163 17.01 12.66 -6.96
C ARG A 163 15.93 13.67 -7.30
N VAL A 164 14.70 13.22 -7.57
CA VAL A 164 13.60 14.10 -7.99
C VAL A 164 13.04 14.89 -6.81
N ARG A 165 12.81 14.23 -5.67
CA ARG A 165 12.29 14.92 -4.46
C ARG A 165 13.11 16.14 -4.05
N PRO A 166 14.45 16.07 -3.88
CA PRO A 166 15.25 17.25 -3.56
C PRO A 166 15.20 18.33 -4.65
N LEU A 167 15.20 17.92 -5.93
CA LEU A 167 15.12 18.85 -7.06
C LEU A 167 13.82 19.66 -7.05
N LEU A 168 12.70 19.03 -6.79
CA LEU A 168 11.38 19.66 -6.75
C LEU A 168 11.14 20.44 -5.45
N ALA A 169 11.58 19.92 -4.31
CA ALA A 169 11.46 20.60 -3.02
C ALA A 169 12.17 21.97 -3.00
N ALA A 170 13.32 22.07 -3.67
CA ALA A 170 14.06 23.33 -3.80
C ALA A 170 13.30 24.42 -4.62
N ARG A 171 12.19 24.08 -5.29
CA ARG A 171 11.40 24.95 -6.18
C ARG A 171 10.00 25.24 -5.66
N GLY A 172 9.58 24.62 -4.56
CA GLY A 172 8.23 24.74 -4.01
C GLY A 172 8.06 25.96 -3.11
N ASP A 173 6.83 26.52 -3.10
CA ASP A 173 6.43 27.64 -2.22
C ASP A 173 5.94 27.11 -0.85
N GLY A 174 6.55 26.07 -0.30
CA GLY A 174 6.17 25.42 0.94
C GLY A 174 6.22 23.91 0.83
N ILE A 175 5.97 23.26 1.96
CA ILE A 175 5.89 21.79 2.09
C ILE A 175 4.47 21.37 2.39
N ILE A 176 4.13 20.18 1.93
CA ILE A 176 2.90 19.49 2.33
C ILE A 176 3.27 18.29 3.17
N VAL A 177 2.64 18.19 4.33
CA VAL A 177 2.70 17.03 5.22
C VAL A 177 1.32 16.41 5.27
N SER A 178 1.26 15.08 5.31
CA SER A 178 0.01 14.34 5.39
C SER A 178 0.15 13.17 6.34
N HIS A 179 -0.86 12.98 7.20
CA HIS A 179 -1.01 11.80 8.03
C HIS A 179 -2.31 11.08 7.69
N SER A 180 -2.30 9.75 7.78
CA SER A 180 -3.46 8.91 7.51
C SER A 180 -3.97 8.28 8.80
N VAL A 181 -5.15 8.70 9.27
CA VAL A 181 -5.85 8.01 10.35
C VAL A 181 -6.52 6.77 9.76
N LYS A 182 -6.15 5.62 10.25
CA LYS A 182 -6.64 4.30 9.81
C LYS A 182 -7.88 3.90 10.57
N ILE A 183 -8.86 3.34 9.85
CA ILE A 183 -10.22 3.10 10.36
C ILE A 183 -10.66 1.68 9.99
N PHE A 184 -11.17 0.95 10.98
CA PHE A 184 -11.69 -0.39 10.80
C PHE A 184 -13.07 -0.55 11.47
N GLY A 185 -13.97 -1.30 10.82
CA GLY A 185 -15.28 -1.68 11.37
C GLY A 185 -16.44 -0.76 11.01
N ILE A 186 -16.22 0.31 10.26
CA ILE A 186 -17.28 1.14 9.66
C ILE A 186 -17.02 1.36 8.16
N GLY A 187 -18.10 1.58 7.42
CA GLY A 187 -18.00 1.90 5.99
C GLY A 187 -17.70 3.38 5.73
N GLU A 188 -17.23 3.67 4.50
CA GLU A 188 -16.87 5.03 4.06
C GLU A 188 -17.99 6.06 4.28
N GLY A 189 -19.23 5.71 3.92
CA GLY A 189 -20.37 6.63 4.09
C GLY A 189 -20.68 6.98 5.55
N THR A 190 -20.54 6.02 6.47
CA THR A 190 -20.71 6.27 7.91
C THR A 190 -19.57 7.13 8.45
N MET A 191 -18.34 6.83 8.03
CA MET A 191 -17.17 7.61 8.41
C MET A 191 -17.29 9.06 7.91
N GLU A 192 -17.65 9.26 6.63
CA GLU A 192 -17.84 10.59 6.04
C GLU A 192 -18.92 11.36 6.79
N TYR A 193 -20.07 10.70 7.08
CA TYR A 193 -21.16 11.33 7.82
C TYR A 193 -20.71 11.83 9.21
N GLN A 194 -19.93 11.04 9.94
CA GLN A 194 -19.41 11.43 11.27
C GLN A 194 -18.42 12.59 11.20
N LEU A 195 -17.67 12.70 10.11
CA LEU A 195 -16.62 13.72 9.95
C LEU A 195 -17.03 14.90 9.07
N ARG A 196 -18.26 14.90 8.53
CA ARG A 196 -18.73 15.89 7.54
C ARG A 196 -18.58 17.33 8.00
N ASP A 197 -18.98 17.64 9.22
CA ASP A 197 -18.89 19.01 9.76
C ASP A 197 -17.42 19.42 9.86
N LEU A 198 -16.56 18.52 10.36
CA LEU A 198 -15.13 18.75 10.45
C LEU A 198 -14.50 18.96 9.07
N MET A 199 -14.90 18.18 8.05
CA MET A 199 -14.41 18.32 6.69
C MET A 199 -14.83 19.64 6.05
N ASN A 200 -16.03 20.13 6.33
CA ASN A 200 -16.54 21.39 5.81
C ASN A 200 -15.93 22.63 6.48
N GLU A 201 -15.57 22.52 7.75
CA GLU A 201 -14.93 23.61 8.52
C GLU A 201 -13.46 23.84 8.11
N MET A 202 -12.78 22.83 7.60
CA MET A 202 -11.34 22.83 7.41
C MET A 202 -10.94 23.19 5.98
N GLN A 203 -9.99 24.13 5.84
CA GLN A 203 -9.38 24.49 4.56
C GLN A 203 -7.88 24.16 4.52
N ASN A 204 -7.18 24.33 5.63
CA ASN A 204 -5.78 23.95 5.84
C ASN A 204 -5.53 23.74 7.34
N PRO A 205 -5.38 22.50 7.82
CA PRO A 205 -5.34 21.23 7.07
C PRO A 205 -6.65 20.88 6.36
N THR A 206 -6.55 20.04 5.31
CA THR A 206 -7.70 19.42 4.65
C THR A 206 -7.88 17.99 5.15
N LEU A 207 -9.11 17.49 5.07
CA LEU A 207 -9.47 16.11 5.37
C LEU A 207 -10.03 15.44 4.12
N ALA A 208 -9.51 14.28 3.77
CA ALA A 208 -9.97 13.50 2.64
C ALA A 208 -10.22 12.04 3.04
N PRO A 209 -11.47 11.53 2.90
CA PRO A 209 -11.81 10.14 3.16
C PRO A 209 -11.37 9.27 1.98
N TYR A 210 -10.95 8.05 2.28
CA TYR A 210 -10.60 7.03 1.30
C TYR A 210 -11.10 5.66 1.76
N ALA A 211 -11.74 4.93 0.86
CA ALA A 211 -12.04 3.51 1.04
C ALA A 211 -10.92 2.67 0.43
N LYS A 212 -10.48 1.66 1.16
CA LYS A 212 -9.62 0.58 0.67
C LYS A 212 -10.34 -0.75 0.85
N GLU A 213 -9.79 -1.79 0.26
CA GLU A 213 -10.34 -3.13 0.47
C GLU A 213 -10.19 -3.54 1.94
N GLY A 214 -11.34 -3.67 2.62
CA GLY A 214 -11.41 -4.11 4.02
C GLY A 214 -11.19 -3.04 5.10
N GLU A 215 -10.81 -1.82 4.75
CA GLU A 215 -10.60 -0.71 5.69
C GLU A 215 -10.94 0.66 5.07
N CYS A 216 -11.08 1.68 5.92
CA CYS A 216 -11.13 3.07 5.50
C CYS A 216 -9.95 3.84 6.08
N LEU A 217 -9.68 5.02 5.53
CA LEU A 217 -8.75 5.98 6.13
C LEU A 217 -9.20 7.41 5.88
N VAL A 218 -8.80 8.31 6.75
CA VAL A 218 -8.90 9.76 6.54
C VAL A 218 -7.49 10.33 6.46
N ARG A 219 -7.19 10.98 5.36
CA ARG A 219 -5.94 11.72 5.19
C ARG A 219 -6.13 13.15 5.67
N VAL A 220 -5.30 13.55 6.62
CA VAL A 220 -5.17 14.92 7.10
C VAL A 220 -3.95 15.52 6.43
N THR A 221 -4.11 16.62 5.69
CA THR A 221 -3.04 17.22 4.89
C THR A 221 -2.92 18.71 5.17
N ALA A 222 -1.74 19.17 5.56
CA ALA A 222 -1.44 20.60 5.73
C ALA A 222 -0.36 21.07 4.75
N LYS A 223 -0.50 22.30 4.28
CA LYS A 223 0.54 23.05 3.58
C LYS A 223 1.06 24.16 4.49
N ALA A 224 2.40 24.22 4.67
CA ALA A 224 3.06 25.24 5.49
C ALA A 224 4.43 25.59 4.93
N ALA A 225 5.09 26.59 5.51
CA ALA A 225 6.44 26.98 5.08
C ALA A 225 7.50 25.97 5.55
N THR A 226 7.27 25.29 6.69
CA THR A 226 8.17 24.29 7.27
C THR A 226 7.41 23.04 7.67
N GLU A 227 8.12 21.91 7.79
CA GLU A 227 7.56 20.65 8.27
C GLU A 227 7.02 20.77 9.70
N ALA A 228 7.75 21.46 10.57
CA ALA A 228 7.33 21.69 11.94
C ALA A 228 5.98 22.46 12.05
N GLU A 229 5.81 23.51 11.23
CA GLU A 229 4.53 24.24 11.16
C GLU A 229 3.39 23.34 10.65
N ALA A 230 3.65 22.51 9.61
CA ALA A 230 2.65 21.59 9.10
C ALA A 230 2.24 20.55 10.14
N GLU A 231 3.20 20.01 10.90
CA GLU A 231 2.95 19.07 12.00
C GLU A 231 2.12 19.70 13.12
N GLU A 232 2.45 20.95 13.52
CA GLU A 232 1.66 21.69 14.52
C GLU A 232 0.21 21.91 14.07
N MET A 233 -0.04 22.09 12.78
CA MET A 233 -1.38 22.21 12.22
C MET A 233 -2.11 20.87 12.17
N ILE A 234 -1.43 19.79 11.82
CA ILE A 234 -2.02 18.46 11.62
C ILE A 234 -2.38 17.78 12.95
N ALA A 235 -1.51 17.86 13.94
CA ALA A 235 -1.65 17.12 15.20
C ALA A 235 -3.02 17.30 15.87
N PRO A 236 -3.56 18.53 16.08
CA PRO A 236 -4.88 18.71 16.67
C PRO A 236 -6.02 18.16 15.79
N CYS A 237 -5.85 18.15 14.46
CA CYS A 237 -6.83 17.61 13.53
C CYS A 237 -6.88 16.09 13.58
N VAL A 238 -5.73 15.43 13.59
CA VAL A 238 -5.61 13.97 13.77
C VAL A 238 -6.25 13.56 15.10
N ALA A 239 -5.94 14.27 16.21
CA ALA A 239 -6.53 14.00 17.50
C ALA A 239 -8.07 14.18 17.51
N ARG A 240 -8.58 15.16 16.76
CA ARG A 240 -10.04 15.36 16.61
C ARG A 240 -10.67 14.22 15.81
N VAL A 241 -10.08 13.82 14.69
CA VAL A 241 -10.55 12.68 13.88
C VAL A 241 -10.59 11.40 14.72
N GLN A 242 -9.52 11.11 15.49
CA GLN A 242 -9.47 9.94 16.36
C GLN A 242 -10.56 9.97 17.44
N ARG A 243 -10.83 11.15 18.01
CA ARG A 243 -11.87 11.31 19.03
C ARG A 243 -13.28 11.12 18.46
N GLU A 244 -13.58 11.71 17.29
CA GLU A 244 -14.89 11.59 16.64
C GLU A 244 -15.19 10.14 16.20
N LEU A 245 -14.18 9.42 15.74
CA LEU A 245 -14.31 8.03 15.29
C LEU A 245 -14.13 6.99 16.41
N GLY A 246 -13.56 7.41 17.56
CA GLY A 246 -13.43 6.57 18.76
C GLY A 246 -12.76 5.23 18.47
N ALA A 247 -13.42 4.15 18.87
CA ALA A 247 -12.90 2.79 18.76
C ALA A 247 -12.68 2.29 17.31
N PHE A 248 -13.18 2.99 16.31
CA PHE A 248 -12.97 2.64 14.90
C PHE A 248 -11.63 3.12 14.37
N ALA A 249 -11.06 4.22 14.90
CA ALA A 249 -9.71 4.67 14.59
C ALA A 249 -8.68 3.74 15.27
N TYR A 250 -7.83 3.07 14.46
CA TYR A 250 -6.91 2.09 15.02
C TYR A 250 -5.43 2.47 14.95
N GLY A 251 -5.08 3.47 14.17
CA GLY A 251 -3.69 3.93 14.07
C GLY A 251 -3.54 5.18 13.22
N VAL A 252 -2.39 5.80 13.30
CA VAL A 252 -1.96 6.91 12.43
C VAL A 252 -0.74 6.42 11.67
N ASP A 253 -0.80 6.48 10.33
CA ASP A 253 0.24 6.00 9.40
C ASP A 253 0.63 4.52 9.57
N THR A 254 -0.13 3.79 10.37
CA THR A 254 0.04 2.34 10.51
C THR A 254 -0.31 1.66 9.18
N PRO A 255 0.51 0.74 8.65
CA PRO A 255 0.27 0.13 7.34
C PRO A 255 -1.10 -0.54 7.23
N ASN A 256 -1.45 -1.38 8.21
CA ASN A 256 -2.65 -2.22 8.25
C ASN A 256 -2.99 -2.66 9.69
N ILE A 257 -4.11 -3.33 9.87
CA ILE A 257 -4.62 -3.75 11.19
C ILE A 257 -3.77 -4.85 11.83
N GLU A 258 -3.19 -5.77 11.04
CA GLU A 258 -2.30 -6.81 11.54
C GLU A 258 -1.00 -6.23 12.09
N THR A 259 -0.43 -5.20 11.44
CA THR A 259 0.73 -4.47 11.98
C THR A 259 0.40 -3.81 13.31
N CYS A 260 -0.75 -3.12 13.40
CA CYS A 260 -1.21 -2.53 14.66
C CYS A 260 -1.32 -3.57 15.78
N ALA A 261 -1.93 -4.72 15.51
CA ALA A 261 -2.07 -5.80 16.49
C ALA A 261 -0.70 -6.37 16.92
N ALA A 262 0.20 -6.59 15.97
CA ALA A 262 1.54 -7.11 16.25
C ALA A 262 2.40 -6.11 17.06
N GLU A 263 2.34 -4.82 16.73
CA GLU A 263 3.03 -3.76 17.48
C GLU A 263 2.52 -3.66 18.93
N LEU A 264 1.21 -3.80 19.14
CA LEU A 264 0.63 -3.84 20.51
C LEU A 264 1.07 -5.08 21.28
N LEU A 265 1.13 -6.24 20.65
CA LEU A 265 1.67 -7.46 21.25
C LEU A 265 3.13 -7.27 21.67
N LEU A 266 3.96 -6.70 20.77
CA LEU A 266 5.37 -6.40 21.06
C LEU A 266 5.54 -5.41 22.22
N ALA A 267 4.78 -4.32 22.20
CA ALA A 267 4.85 -3.28 23.22
C ALA A 267 4.43 -3.77 24.61
N GLN A 268 3.48 -4.72 24.67
CA GLN A 268 2.98 -5.30 25.93
C GLN A 268 3.64 -6.65 26.30
N HIS A 269 4.61 -7.10 25.50
CA HIS A 269 5.29 -8.40 25.71
C HIS A 269 4.31 -9.58 25.80
N LYS A 270 3.24 -9.56 25.00
CA LYS A 270 2.22 -10.61 24.94
C LYS A 270 2.46 -11.55 23.78
N THR A 271 2.34 -12.85 24.04
CA THR A 271 2.50 -13.91 23.06
C THR A 271 1.17 -14.32 22.45
N ILE A 272 1.20 -14.77 21.19
CA ILE A 272 0.02 -15.22 20.46
C ILE A 272 0.29 -16.50 19.68
N ALA A 273 -0.71 -17.39 19.60
CA ALA A 273 -0.77 -18.53 18.69
C ALA A 273 -2.03 -18.46 17.82
N VAL A 274 -2.07 -19.22 16.72
CA VAL A 274 -3.21 -19.21 15.80
C VAL A 274 -3.70 -20.61 15.43
N ALA A 275 -5.01 -20.75 15.21
CA ALA A 275 -5.65 -21.95 14.67
C ALA A 275 -6.45 -21.57 13.42
N ASP A 276 -5.90 -21.88 12.27
CA ASP A 276 -6.50 -21.59 10.97
C ASP A 276 -7.32 -22.77 10.44
N SER A 277 -8.52 -22.49 9.90
CA SER A 277 -9.28 -23.44 9.10
C SER A 277 -9.46 -22.88 7.68
N CYS A 278 -10.56 -22.21 7.36
CA CYS A 278 -10.89 -21.75 6.01
C CYS A 278 -9.88 -20.73 5.44
N THR A 279 -9.09 -20.07 6.27
CA THR A 279 -8.03 -19.11 5.88
C THR A 279 -6.74 -19.80 5.47
N GLY A 280 -6.51 -21.05 5.91
CA GLY A 280 -5.40 -21.89 5.44
C GLY A 280 -4.02 -21.38 5.80
N GLY A 281 -3.84 -20.78 6.99
CA GLY A 281 -2.58 -20.26 7.49
C GLY A 281 -2.39 -18.74 7.30
N LEU A 282 -3.40 -18.02 6.81
CA LEU A 282 -3.32 -16.59 6.55
C LEU A 282 -3.03 -15.75 7.81
N LEU A 283 -3.51 -16.15 8.99
CA LEU A 283 -3.20 -15.46 10.24
C LEU A 283 -1.70 -15.46 10.54
N GLY A 284 -1.06 -16.63 10.40
CA GLY A 284 0.38 -16.78 10.60
C GLY A 284 1.18 -16.04 9.52
N ASP A 285 0.75 -16.12 8.27
CA ASP A 285 1.36 -15.39 7.15
C ASP A 285 1.40 -13.87 7.42
N LEU A 286 0.26 -13.28 7.74
CA LEU A 286 0.15 -11.83 8.00
C LEU A 286 0.97 -11.38 9.22
N LEU A 287 0.99 -12.16 10.31
CA LEU A 287 1.81 -11.85 11.48
C LEU A 287 3.31 -11.88 11.15
N THR A 288 3.75 -12.87 10.38
CA THR A 288 5.18 -13.05 10.06
C THR A 288 5.71 -12.00 9.07
N ASN A 289 4.85 -11.25 8.40
CA ASN A 289 5.22 -10.11 7.57
C ASN A 289 5.63 -8.88 8.41
N VAL A 290 5.33 -8.87 9.72
CA VAL A 290 5.69 -7.76 10.60
C VAL A 290 7.08 -7.99 11.22
N PRO A 291 8.03 -7.06 11.03
CA PRO A 291 9.35 -7.19 11.65
C PRO A 291 9.25 -7.33 13.18
N GLY A 292 10.00 -8.29 13.73
CA GLY A 292 9.98 -8.59 15.16
C GLY A 292 8.89 -9.57 15.60
N ALA A 293 8.04 -10.06 14.71
CA ALA A 293 6.95 -10.99 15.03
C ALA A 293 7.43 -12.26 15.77
N SER A 294 8.67 -12.72 15.56
CA SER A 294 9.24 -13.89 16.26
C SER A 294 9.32 -13.75 17.79
N ALA A 295 9.24 -12.53 18.31
CA ALA A 295 9.22 -12.30 19.76
C ALA A 295 7.83 -12.52 20.37
N VAL A 296 6.77 -12.51 19.59
CA VAL A 296 5.38 -12.59 20.06
C VAL A 296 4.58 -13.74 19.43
N PHE A 297 4.88 -14.14 18.21
CA PHE A 297 4.18 -15.21 17.52
C PHE A 297 4.88 -16.57 17.78
N SER A 298 4.23 -17.43 18.54
CA SER A 298 4.77 -18.75 18.92
C SER A 298 4.55 -19.82 17.85
N GLY A 299 3.60 -19.61 16.93
CA GLY A 299 3.27 -20.58 15.90
C GLY A 299 1.77 -20.79 15.75
N GLY A 300 1.39 -21.79 14.96
CA GLY A 300 -0.02 -22.09 14.74
C GLY A 300 -0.29 -23.47 14.13
N ILE A 301 -1.56 -23.85 14.12
CA ILE A 301 -2.07 -25.11 13.58
C ILE A 301 -3.05 -24.80 12.45
N ILE A 302 -2.80 -25.36 11.26
CA ILE A 302 -3.76 -25.34 10.16
C ILE A 302 -4.64 -26.58 10.25
N ALA A 303 -5.84 -26.43 10.80
CA ALA A 303 -6.81 -27.48 11.01
C ALA A 303 -7.94 -27.40 9.97
N TYR A 304 -7.63 -27.79 8.72
CA TYR A 304 -8.50 -27.54 7.56
C TYR A 304 -9.71 -28.48 7.50
N ASN A 305 -9.60 -29.68 8.04
CA ASN A 305 -10.69 -30.67 8.14
C ASN A 305 -11.02 -31.03 9.58
N ASP A 306 -12.12 -31.75 9.77
CA ASP A 306 -12.64 -32.14 11.09
C ASP A 306 -11.68 -33.02 11.87
N GLU A 307 -11.09 -34.03 11.21
CA GLU A 307 -10.12 -34.94 11.83
C GLU A 307 -8.91 -34.20 12.39
N THR A 308 -8.42 -33.18 11.67
CA THR A 308 -7.30 -32.36 12.13
C THR A 308 -7.69 -31.50 13.35
N LYS A 309 -8.91 -30.94 13.36
CA LYS A 309 -9.42 -30.21 14.54
C LYS A 309 -9.50 -31.14 15.79
N ILE A 310 -9.97 -32.33 15.61
CA ILE A 310 -10.06 -33.32 16.70
C ILE A 310 -8.66 -33.73 17.16
N ARG A 311 -7.80 -34.14 16.23
CA ARG A 311 -6.51 -34.77 16.55
C ARG A 311 -5.44 -33.78 17.00
N LEU A 312 -5.36 -32.60 16.42
CA LEU A 312 -4.28 -31.60 16.68
C LEU A 312 -4.70 -30.50 17.62
N LEU A 313 -5.99 -30.17 17.64
CA LEU A 313 -6.54 -29.12 18.51
C LEU A 313 -7.44 -29.68 19.62
N ASP A 314 -7.53 -31.00 19.76
CA ASP A 314 -8.32 -31.68 20.81
C ASP A 314 -9.78 -31.16 20.88
N VAL A 315 -10.36 -30.79 19.74
CA VAL A 315 -11.76 -30.39 19.67
C VAL A 315 -12.65 -31.61 19.87
N ASP A 316 -13.55 -31.55 20.85
CA ASP A 316 -14.44 -32.65 21.16
C ASP A 316 -15.32 -33.07 19.96
N PRO A 317 -15.24 -34.30 19.47
CA PRO A 317 -16.10 -34.80 18.41
C PRO A 317 -17.59 -34.63 18.69
N ALA A 318 -18.02 -34.70 19.97
CA ALA A 318 -19.41 -34.48 20.37
C ALA A 318 -19.81 -33.01 20.20
N LEU A 319 -18.89 -32.07 20.37
CA LEU A 319 -19.12 -30.65 20.09
C LEU A 319 -19.37 -30.42 18.59
N ILE A 320 -18.52 -30.99 17.74
CA ILE A 320 -18.68 -30.93 16.27
C ILE A 320 -20.01 -31.55 15.82
N ALA A 321 -20.35 -32.71 16.36
CA ALA A 321 -21.60 -33.38 16.03
C ALA A 321 -22.85 -32.60 16.46
N ARG A 322 -22.78 -31.84 17.55
CA ARG A 322 -23.89 -31.05 18.08
C ARG A 322 -24.04 -29.67 17.36
N CYS A 323 -22.92 -28.97 17.16
CA CYS A 323 -22.94 -27.56 16.71
C CYS A 323 -22.55 -27.40 15.22
N GLY A 324 -22.04 -28.44 14.59
CA GLY A 324 -21.42 -28.36 13.27
C GLY A 324 -19.96 -27.88 13.37
N VAL A 325 -19.16 -28.24 12.36
CA VAL A 325 -17.74 -27.87 12.30
C VAL A 325 -17.52 -26.38 12.07
N VAL A 326 -18.50 -25.73 11.45
CA VAL A 326 -18.56 -24.27 11.24
C VAL A 326 -19.53 -23.68 12.24
N SER A 327 -19.03 -23.32 13.40
CA SER A 327 -19.84 -22.77 14.51
C SER A 327 -18.96 -21.91 15.44
N PRO A 328 -19.57 -20.98 16.20
CA PRO A 328 -18.83 -20.17 17.17
C PRO A 328 -18.23 -21.01 18.30
N GLU A 329 -18.88 -22.09 18.69
CA GLU A 329 -18.39 -22.99 19.74
C GLU A 329 -17.14 -23.75 19.29
N VAL A 330 -17.09 -24.21 18.04
CA VAL A 330 -15.89 -24.85 17.49
C VAL A 330 -14.77 -23.83 17.30
N ALA A 331 -15.08 -22.61 16.86
CA ALA A 331 -14.07 -21.54 16.81
C ALA A 331 -13.47 -21.26 18.19
N ALA A 332 -14.32 -21.14 19.22
CA ALA A 332 -13.86 -20.91 20.59
C ALA A 332 -12.96 -22.06 21.09
N ALA A 333 -13.39 -23.30 20.92
CA ALA A 333 -12.58 -24.49 21.28
C ALA A 333 -11.22 -24.52 20.57
N MET A 334 -11.20 -24.20 19.26
CA MET A 334 -9.93 -24.12 18.50
C MET A 334 -8.99 -23.06 19.07
N ALA A 335 -9.51 -21.88 19.46
CA ALA A 335 -8.69 -20.80 20.05
C ALA A 335 -8.16 -21.22 21.43
N GLU A 336 -9.00 -21.77 22.30
CA GLU A 336 -8.63 -22.20 23.65
C GLU A 336 -7.55 -23.29 23.63
N HIS A 337 -7.73 -24.29 22.77
CA HIS A 337 -6.82 -25.41 22.68
C HIS A 337 -5.47 -25.02 22.05
N VAL A 338 -5.44 -24.20 21.00
CA VAL A 338 -4.16 -23.73 20.46
C VAL A 338 -3.44 -22.82 21.46
N ARG A 339 -4.16 -21.99 22.24
CA ARG A 339 -3.59 -21.19 23.31
C ARG A 339 -2.90 -22.08 24.36
N ALA A 340 -3.58 -23.12 24.80
CA ALA A 340 -3.05 -24.07 25.78
C ALA A 340 -1.85 -24.88 25.23
N ALA A 341 -1.93 -25.32 23.98
CA ALA A 341 -0.88 -26.13 23.33
C ALA A 341 0.44 -25.34 23.17
N PHE A 342 0.36 -24.05 22.87
CA PHE A 342 1.55 -23.19 22.72
C PHE A 342 1.93 -22.43 24.00
N GLY A 343 1.08 -22.45 25.04
CA GLY A 343 1.33 -21.73 26.29
C GLY A 343 1.38 -20.21 26.12
N THR A 344 0.60 -19.67 25.18
CA THR A 344 0.60 -18.24 24.86
C THR A 344 -0.39 -17.42 25.72
N ASP A 345 -0.18 -16.10 25.80
CA ASP A 345 -1.13 -15.19 26.45
C ASP A 345 -2.46 -15.13 25.71
N LEU A 346 -2.41 -15.08 24.38
CA LEU A 346 -3.57 -14.97 23.50
C LEU A 346 -3.56 -16.08 22.44
N ALA A 347 -4.72 -16.39 21.89
CA ALA A 347 -4.77 -17.14 20.64
C ALA A 347 -5.98 -16.74 19.79
N LEU A 348 -5.78 -16.75 18.48
CA LEU A 348 -6.83 -16.54 17.47
C LEU A 348 -7.24 -17.85 16.81
N SER A 349 -8.50 -17.96 16.46
CA SER A 349 -8.97 -19.01 15.56
C SER A 349 -9.94 -18.48 14.53
N ILE A 350 -9.99 -19.12 13.35
CA ILE A 350 -10.97 -18.85 12.30
C ILE A 350 -11.52 -20.18 11.77
N THR A 351 -12.84 -20.32 11.75
CA THR A 351 -13.55 -21.36 10.99
C THR A 351 -14.65 -20.73 10.15
N GLY A 352 -15.05 -21.36 9.03
CA GLY A 352 -16.07 -20.79 8.17
C GLY A 352 -16.04 -21.28 6.73
N LEU A 353 -16.90 -20.67 5.91
CA LEU A 353 -17.17 -21.05 4.53
C LEU A 353 -16.71 -19.95 3.55
N ALA A 354 -15.55 -20.10 2.97
CA ALA A 354 -15.03 -19.16 1.98
C ALA A 354 -15.49 -19.42 0.53
N GLY A 355 -16.35 -20.44 0.33
CA GLY A 355 -16.92 -20.81 -0.98
C GLY A 355 -16.13 -21.90 -1.73
N PRO A 356 -16.67 -22.39 -2.88
CA PRO A 356 -17.85 -21.87 -3.59
C PRO A 356 -19.19 -22.36 -3.04
N GLY A 357 -19.27 -23.40 -2.18
CA GLY A 357 -20.51 -23.95 -1.62
C GLY A 357 -20.66 -23.65 -0.13
N GLY A 358 -21.92 -23.68 0.35
CA GLY A 358 -22.25 -23.72 1.77
C GLY A 358 -22.19 -25.16 2.32
N ASP A 359 -22.48 -25.35 3.62
CA ASP A 359 -22.50 -26.65 4.31
C ASP A 359 -23.92 -27.21 4.50
N GLY A 360 -24.93 -26.58 3.94
CA GLY A 360 -26.35 -26.95 4.13
C GLY A 360 -27.02 -26.25 5.32
N VAL A 361 -26.26 -25.66 6.24
CA VAL A 361 -26.73 -24.88 7.38
C VAL A 361 -26.39 -23.40 7.18
N HIS A 362 -25.16 -23.12 6.77
CA HIS A 362 -24.62 -21.77 6.57
C HIS A 362 -24.37 -21.50 5.08
N THR A 363 -24.56 -20.24 4.70
CA THR A 363 -24.20 -19.75 3.36
C THR A 363 -22.70 -19.47 3.26
N VAL A 364 -22.21 -19.41 2.01
CA VAL A 364 -20.84 -18.90 1.73
C VAL A 364 -20.66 -17.51 2.36
N GLY A 365 -19.51 -17.26 2.95
CA GLY A 365 -19.22 -16.01 3.63
C GLY A 365 -19.57 -15.99 5.11
N THR A 366 -20.19 -17.06 5.64
CA THR A 366 -20.35 -17.21 7.09
C THR A 366 -19.02 -17.65 7.70
N LEU A 367 -18.54 -16.85 8.67
CA LEU A 367 -17.26 -17.05 9.33
C LEU A 367 -17.42 -16.83 10.84
N PHE A 368 -16.72 -17.63 11.61
CA PHE A 368 -16.59 -17.48 13.05
C PHE A 368 -15.13 -17.26 13.41
N VAL A 369 -14.88 -16.16 14.09
CA VAL A 369 -13.56 -15.76 14.57
C VAL A 369 -13.58 -15.78 16.09
N ALA A 370 -12.59 -16.38 16.74
CA ALA A 370 -12.50 -16.37 18.19
C ALA A 370 -11.12 -15.89 18.66
N LEU A 371 -11.11 -15.21 19.80
CA LEU A 371 -9.93 -14.77 20.55
C LEU A 371 -9.99 -15.35 21.95
N ALA A 372 -9.11 -16.29 22.26
CA ALA A 372 -8.91 -16.81 23.61
C ALA A 372 -7.89 -15.94 24.37
N THR A 373 -8.23 -15.55 25.58
CA THR A 373 -7.45 -14.67 26.45
C THR A 373 -7.43 -15.22 27.88
N PRO A 374 -6.64 -14.67 28.81
CA PRO A 374 -6.73 -14.99 30.23
C PRO A 374 -8.10 -14.65 30.85
N ASP A 375 -8.82 -13.68 30.31
CA ASP A 375 -10.09 -13.19 30.83
C ASP A 375 -11.31 -13.91 30.25
N GLY A 376 -11.10 -14.84 29.31
CA GLY A 376 -12.14 -15.63 28.61
C GLY A 376 -11.98 -15.64 27.12
N THR A 377 -12.94 -16.27 26.46
CA THR A 377 -12.94 -16.42 24.99
C THR A 377 -14.05 -15.57 24.38
N PHE A 378 -13.66 -14.68 23.47
CA PHE A 378 -14.54 -13.79 22.72
C PHE A 378 -14.72 -14.33 21.31
N HIS A 379 -15.86 -14.05 20.69
CA HIS A 379 -16.10 -14.47 19.31
C HIS A 379 -16.84 -13.41 18.50
N ARG A 380 -16.67 -13.44 17.16
CA ARG A 380 -17.43 -12.65 16.19
C ARG A 380 -17.99 -13.56 15.09
N THR A 381 -19.21 -13.29 14.68
CA THR A 381 -19.82 -13.89 13.50
C THR A 381 -19.82 -12.89 12.37
N LEU A 382 -19.37 -13.31 11.18
CA LEU A 382 -19.29 -12.48 10.00
C LEU A 382 -20.13 -13.09 8.88
N HIS A 383 -20.79 -12.21 8.09
CA HIS A 383 -21.58 -12.59 6.92
C HIS A 383 -21.07 -11.82 5.69
N LYS A 384 -20.32 -12.48 4.81
CA LYS A 384 -19.67 -11.90 3.61
C LYS A 384 -20.10 -12.63 2.33
N ASP A 385 -21.38 -12.93 2.19
CA ASP A 385 -21.99 -13.78 1.16
C ASP A 385 -21.75 -13.31 -0.30
N LYS A 386 -21.52 -12.02 -0.49
CA LYS A 386 -21.30 -11.41 -1.83
C LYS A 386 -19.83 -11.28 -2.23
N TRP A 387 -18.92 -11.74 -1.38
CA TRP A 387 -17.49 -11.53 -1.61
C TRP A 387 -16.82 -12.77 -2.21
N GLY A 388 -15.76 -12.55 -2.99
CA GLY A 388 -14.93 -13.66 -3.50
C GLY A 388 -14.10 -14.30 -2.37
N ARG A 389 -13.72 -15.56 -2.57
CA ARG A 389 -13.01 -16.40 -1.59
C ARG A 389 -11.82 -15.72 -0.93
N VAL A 390 -10.94 -15.07 -1.71
CA VAL A 390 -9.75 -14.38 -1.18
C VAL A 390 -10.16 -13.25 -0.25
N ARG A 391 -11.11 -12.43 -0.67
CA ARG A 391 -11.62 -11.30 0.11
C ARG A 391 -12.31 -11.74 1.41
N ILE A 392 -13.04 -12.85 1.39
CA ILE A 392 -13.66 -13.46 2.59
C ILE A 392 -12.57 -13.85 3.60
N LYS A 393 -11.49 -14.48 3.15
CA LYS A 393 -10.36 -14.89 4.01
C LYS A 393 -9.68 -13.68 4.67
N HIS A 394 -9.38 -12.64 3.90
CA HIS A 394 -8.77 -11.41 4.43
C HIS A 394 -9.71 -10.68 5.41
N ALA A 395 -11.00 -10.63 5.12
CA ALA A 395 -11.97 -10.05 6.07
C ALA A 395 -11.93 -10.77 7.43
N ALA A 396 -11.92 -12.11 7.42
CA ALA A 396 -11.84 -12.88 8.66
C ALA A 396 -10.56 -12.57 9.44
N ALA A 397 -9.40 -12.49 8.75
CA ALA A 397 -8.13 -12.16 9.37
C ALA A 397 -8.14 -10.72 9.95
N ASN A 398 -8.64 -9.74 9.21
CA ASN A 398 -8.71 -8.35 9.69
C ASN A 398 -9.60 -8.23 10.95
N HIS A 399 -10.74 -8.92 10.98
CA HIS A 399 -11.56 -8.97 12.19
C HIS A 399 -10.85 -9.66 13.37
N ALA A 400 -10.08 -10.71 13.09
CA ALA A 400 -9.27 -11.38 14.13
C ALA A 400 -8.24 -10.44 14.74
N PHE A 401 -7.49 -9.71 13.92
CA PHE A 401 -6.50 -8.73 14.41
C PHE A 401 -7.16 -7.53 15.10
N ASP A 402 -8.33 -7.09 14.66
CA ASP A 402 -9.08 -6.06 15.38
C ASP A 402 -9.54 -6.55 16.77
N MET A 403 -9.87 -7.83 16.94
CA MET A 403 -10.17 -8.38 18.27
C MET A 403 -8.95 -8.31 19.20
N VAL A 404 -7.75 -8.66 18.69
CA VAL A 404 -6.50 -8.53 19.46
C VAL A 404 -6.24 -7.08 19.85
N ARG A 405 -6.32 -6.16 18.87
CA ARG A 405 -6.14 -4.72 19.12
C ARG A 405 -7.09 -4.23 20.21
N ARG A 406 -8.38 -4.52 20.08
CA ARG A 406 -9.40 -4.07 21.04
C ARG A 406 -9.16 -4.62 22.44
N TYR A 407 -8.84 -5.90 22.53
CA TYR A 407 -8.51 -6.51 23.82
C TYR A 407 -7.31 -5.82 24.48
N LEU A 408 -6.21 -5.64 23.74
CA LEU A 408 -5.00 -5.03 24.27
C LEU A 408 -5.13 -3.54 24.57
N THR A 409 -6.13 -2.86 24.00
CA THR A 409 -6.42 -1.43 24.28
C THR A 409 -7.60 -1.22 25.21
N GLY A 410 -8.17 -2.28 25.80
CA GLY A 410 -9.29 -2.20 26.74
C GLY A 410 -10.63 -1.78 26.09
N LEU A 411 -10.76 -1.95 24.78
CA LEU A 411 -12.00 -1.68 24.05
C LEU A 411 -12.89 -2.93 24.04
N PRO A 412 -14.23 -2.81 23.88
CA PRO A 412 -15.11 -3.96 23.69
C PRO A 412 -14.67 -4.82 22.51
N VAL A 413 -14.38 -6.10 22.77
CA VAL A 413 -13.87 -7.05 21.76
C VAL A 413 -14.98 -7.50 20.81
N GLU A 414 -16.15 -7.79 21.37
CA GLU A 414 -17.35 -8.15 20.60
C GLU A 414 -17.93 -6.91 19.94
N MET A 415 -18.22 -7.03 18.67
CA MET A 415 -18.96 -6.00 17.91
C MET A 415 -20.12 -6.69 17.21
N GLU A 416 -21.30 -6.09 17.30
CA GLU A 416 -22.36 -6.42 16.35
C GLU A 416 -21.95 -5.91 14.96
N GLU A 417 -22.00 -6.77 13.95
CA GLU A 417 -21.76 -6.35 12.58
C GLU A 417 -22.89 -5.36 12.21
N ASN A 418 -22.55 -4.10 11.98
CA ASN A 418 -23.52 -3.13 11.47
C ASN A 418 -24.01 -3.60 10.09
N ARG A 419 -25.27 -4.06 10.04
CA ARG A 419 -25.95 -4.56 8.84
C ARG A 419 -26.18 -3.45 7.82
#